data_0ab3275f3f7434ccf472d7c6117113b1
#
_entry.id   0ab3275f3f7434ccf472d7c6117113b1
#
_cell.length_a   1.000
_cell.length_b   1.000
_cell.length_c   1.000
_cell.angle_alpha   90.00
_cell.angle_beta   90.00
_cell.angle_gamma   90.00
#
_symmetry.space_group_name_H-M   'P 1'
#
loop_
_entity.id
_entity.type
_entity.pdbx_description
1 polymer ?
#
loop_
_entity_poly.entity_id
_entity_poly.type
_entity_poly.pdbx_seq_one_letter_code
_entity_poly.pdbx_strand_id
1 'polypeptide(L)'
;MLKYFASAALAGCVLLSCSSAYAALYVNGSVKQEDAITLDGRTLVKLRALTDPSWLVFAYDVKTHIVMAHTKDKSRFLQLRVGEKTALVNGKQVMLDVPAVNRNGFTYVPLRFVSEALGVYIVNDAKEKRVIVRTPAGQEAYNTLLSGDLAEARRIAINLTRVTDGTPPSIGSDVEGWHSTTYTFPEGQALRFTVEMLGATSYYEMNEEGLPVLRWSAYPDKQQEWGKKPEFGASVYFADEFMGGLLEYGKRDAAGKTVQNWRIYDTDNPQGWNIMPIDGEKRVDARP
;
A
#
# COMPACT_ATOMS: atom_id res chain seq x y z
N MET A 1 -4.27 -35.55 -68.18
CA MET A 1 -3.39 -34.59 -67.48
C MET A 1 -4.09 -34.20 -66.16
N LEU A 2 -3.71 -34.83 -65.10
CA LEU A 2 -4.33 -34.68 -63.75
C LEU A 2 -3.46 -33.69 -63.00
N LYS A 3 -4.03 -32.52 -62.59
CA LYS A 3 -3.35 -31.54 -61.72
C LYS A 3 -3.78 -31.73 -60.29
N TYR A 4 -2.85 -32.17 -59.47
CA TYR A 4 -3.02 -32.23 -57.99
C TYR A 4 -2.89 -30.83 -57.39
N PHE A 5 -3.94 -30.36 -56.71
CA PHE A 5 -3.86 -29.22 -55.81
C PHE A 5 -3.55 -29.76 -54.41
N ALA A 6 -2.37 -29.44 -53.93
CA ALA A 6 -1.98 -29.68 -52.55
C ALA A 6 -2.49 -28.50 -51.67
N SER A 7 -3.48 -28.74 -50.84
CA SER A 7 -3.91 -27.79 -49.81
C SER A 7 -2.95 -27.87 -48.60
N ALA A 8 -2.15 -26.86 -48.42
CA ALA A 8 -1.37 -26.69 -47.20
C ALA A 8 -2.28 -26.10 -46.10
N ALA A 9 -2.63 -26.92 -45.13
CA ALA A 9 -3.29 -26.47 -43.91
C ALA A 9 -2.28 -25.76 -43.01
N LEU A 10 -2.37 -24.43 -42.92
CA LEU A 10 -1.61 -23.63 -41.97
C LEU A 10 -2.26 -23.82 -40.56
N ALA A 11 -1.68 -24.67 -39.74
CA ALA A 11 -2.04 -24.76 -38.32
C ALA A 11 -1.49 -23.51 -37.61
N GLY A 12 -2.36 -22.52 -37.42
CA GLY A 12 -2.06 -21.36 -36.61
C GLY A 12 -1.95 -21.76 -35.13
N CYS A 13 -0.73 -21.90 -34.60
CA CYS A 13 -0.51 -21.91 -33.17
C CYS A 13 -0.90 -20.54 -32.59
N VAL A 14 -2.09 -20.45 -32.06
CA VAL A 14 -2.43 -19.35 -31.16
C VAL A 14 -1.62 -19.55 -29.88
N LEU A 15 -0.48 -18.87 -29.79
CA LEU A 15 0.23 -18.70 -28.53
C LEU A 15 -0.66 -17.86 -27.62
N LEU A 16 -1.49 -18.51 -26.83
CA LEU A 16 -2.09 -17.89 -25.65
C LEU A 16 -0.93 -17.49 -24.73
N SER A 17 -0.44 -16.27 -24.92
CA SER A 17 0.38 -15.61 -23.93
C SER A 17 -0.48 -15.42 -22.68
N CYS A 18 -0.44 -16.40 -21.79
CA CYS A 18 -0.87 -16.22 -20.41
C CYS A 18 0.00 -15.11 -19.81
N SER A 19 -0.40 -13.87 -20.00
CA SER A 19 0.13 -12.79 -19.17
C SER A 19 -0.31 -13.10 -17.74
N SER A 20 0.63 -13.61 -16.95
CA SER A 20 0.46 -13.74 -15.53
C SER A 20 0.21 -12.33 -15.00
N ALA A 21 -1.05 -11.98 -14.78
CA ALA A 21 -1.39 -10.74 -14.14
C ALA A 21 -0.85 -10.82 -12.70
N TYR A 22 0.30 -10.21 -12.48
CA TYR A 22 0.88 -10.12 -11.15
C TYR A 22 -0.09 -9.34 -10.27
N ALA A 23 -0.47 -9.92 -9.15
CA ALA A 23 -1.18 -9.18 -8.11
C ALA A 23 -0.25 -8.10 -7.56
N ALA A 24 -0.75 -6.88 -7.39
CA ALA A 24 0.01 -5.83 -6.73
C ALA A 24 0.23 -6.22 -5.27
N LEU A 25 1.49 -6.19 -4.81
CA LEU A 25 1.85 -6.49 -3.43
C LEU A 25 1.94 -5.19 -2.63
N TYR A 26 1.23 -5.15 -1.52
CA TYR A 26 1.31 -4.07 -0.53
C TYR A 26 1.86 -4.61 0.78
N VAL A 27 2.92 -4.02 1.30
CA VAL A 27 3.48 -4.38 2.61
C VAL A 27 3.33 -3.17 3.52
N ASN A 28 2.60 -3.32 4.62
CA ASN A 28 2.28 -2.25 5.57
C ASN A 28 1.70 -1.01 4.87
N GLY A 29 0.79 -1.23 3.90
CA GLY A 29 0.15 -0.17 3.14
C GLY A 29 1.00 0.49 2.05
N SER A 30 2.25 0.06 1.86
CA SER A 30 3.14 0.55 0.80
C SER A 30 3.21 -0.44 -0.35
N VAL A 31 3.01 0.02 -1.59
CA VAL A 31 3.16 -0.84 -2.79
C VAL A 31 4.60 -1.29 -2.96
N LYS A 32 4.79 -2.57 -3.27
CA LYS A 32 6.07 -3.19 -3.59
C LYS A 32 6.01 -3.76 -4.99
N GLN A 33 6.37 -2.94 -5.97
CA GLN A 33 6.44 -3.37 -7.37
C GLN A 33 7.55 -4.41 -7.54
N GLU A 34 7.30 -5.43 -8.38
CA GLU A 34 8.24 -6.52 -8.69
C GLU A 34 8.68 -7.41 -7.51
N ASP A 35 8.08 -7.27 -6.35
CA ASP A 35 8.41 -8.05 -5.16
C ASP A 35 7.54 -9.31 -4.99
N ALA A 36 6.64 -9.59 -5.94
CA ALA A 36 5.85 -10.82 -6.01
C ALA A 36 5.96 -11.48 -7.39
N ILE A 37 5.92 -12.80 -7.41
CA ILE A 37 5.86 -13.62 -8.62
C ILE A 37 4.82 -14.74 -8.46
N THR A 38 4.36 -15.30 -9.58
CA THR A 38 3.51 -16.50 -9.56
C THR A 38 4.33 -17.71 -10.05
N LEU A 39 4.26 -18.81 -9.31
CA LEU A 39 4.83 -20.10 -9.66
C LEU A 39 3.79 -21.20 -9.37
N ASP A 40 3.46 -22.00 -10.37
CA ASP A 40 2.48 -23.09 -10.28
C ASP A 40 1.14 -22.65 -9.62
N GLY A 41 0.66 -21.46 -9.99
CA GLY A 41 -0.57 -20.87 -9.43
C GLY A 41 -0.46 -20.38 -7.98
N ARG A 42 0.75 -20.32 -7.42
CA ARG A 42 1.00 -19.78 -6.08
C ARG A 42 1.74 -18.46 -6.14
N THR A 43 1.36 -17.53 -5.27
CA THR A 43 2.06 -16.26 -5.11
C THR A 43 3.28 -16.47 -4.21
N LEU A 44 4.44 -16.09 -4.72
CA LEU A 44 5.68 -16.01 -3.96
C LEU A 44 6.05 -14.54 -3.80
N VAL A 45 6.55 -14.19 -2.64
CA VAL A 45 7.01 -12.84 -2.33
C VAL A 45 8.51 -12.82 -2.09
N LYS A 46 9.15 -11.75 -2.53
CA LYS A 46 10.55 -11.51 -2.24
C LYS A 46 10.71 -11.39 -0.72
N LEU A 47 11.50 -12.27 -0.11
CA LEU A 47 11.66 -12.26 1.35
C LEU A 47 12.12 -10.91 1.89
N ARG A 48 12.98 -10.20 1.13
CA ARG A 48 13.45 -8.86 1.48
C ARG A 48 12.34 -7.79 1.47
N ALA A 49 11.24 -7.97 0.73
CA ALA A 49 10.11 -7.04 0.76
C ALA A 49 9.43 -7.00 2.13
N LEU A 50 9.57 -8.06 2.93
CA LEU A 50 9.06 -8.15 4.28
C LEU A 50 10.03 -7.60 5.33
N THR A 51 11.14 -6.98 4.89
CA THR A 51 12.14 -6.45 5.80
C THR A 51 11.56 -5.32 6.64
N ASP A 52 11.44 -5.60 7.89
CA ASP A 52 11.22 -4.63 8.96
C ASP A 52 12.38 -4.81 9.94
N PRO A 53 13.37 -3.89 9.95
CA PRO A 53 14.54 -4.03 10.83
C PRO A 53 14.20 -4.08 12.31
N SER A 54 13.01 -3.62 12.69
CA SER A 54 12.52 -3.71 14.06
C SER A 54 12.01 -5.10 14.42
N TRP A 55 11.63 -5.91 13.43
CA TRP A 55 10.95 -7.18 13.62
C TRP A 55 11.70 -8.40 13.08
N LEU A 56 12.23 -8.36 11.83
CA LEU A 56 12.75 -9.52 11.11
C LEU A 56 14.22 -9.35 10.71
N VAL A 57 15.02 -10.34 11.08
CA VAL A 57 16.42 -10.47 10.64
C VAL A 57 16.51 -11.68 9.72
N PHE A 58 17.20 -11.55 8.59
CA PHE A 58 17.46 -12.68 7.72
C PHE A 58 18.91 -12.70 7.21
N ALA A 59 19.38 -13.89 6.91
CA ALA A 59 20.67 -14.18 6.31
C ALA A 59 20.51 -15.20 5.17
N TYR A 60 21.40 -15.11 4.19
CA TYR A 60 21.49 -16.07 3.09
C TYR A 60 22.91 -16.60 3.00
N ASP A 61 23.05 -17.92 3.05
CA ASP A 61 24.33 -18.60 2.81
C ASP A 61 24.41 -18.98 1.33
N VAL A 62 25.31 -18.32 0.62
CA VAL A 62 25.52 -18.50 -0.83
C VAL A 62 26.06 -19.91 -1.16
N LYS A 63 26.81 -20.54 -0.26
CA LYS A 63 27.40 -21.86 -0.51
C LYS A 63 26.38 -22.97 -0.37
N THR A 64 25.53 -22.91 0.62
CA THR A 64 24.54 -23.95 0.91
C THR A 64 23.17 -23.65 0.32
N HIS A 65 22.97 -22.43 -0.23
CA HIS A 65 21.67 -21.91 -0.69
C HIS A 65 20.59 -21.91 0.40
N ILE A 66 21.01 -21.78 1.65
CA ILE A 66 20.12 -21.74 2.81
C ILE A 66 19.77 -20.29 3.14
N VAL A 67 18.47 -20.04 3.28
CA VAL A 67 17.90 -18.82 3.85
C VAL A 67 17.56 -19.09 5.30
N MET A 68 17.99 -18.21 6.18
CA MET A 68 17.60 -18.18 7.58
C MET A 68 16.90 -16.87 7.86
N ALA A 69 15.79 -16.92 8.56
CA ALA A 69 15.11 -15.73 9.06
C ALA A 69 14.65 -15.96 10.50
N HIS A 70 14.70 -14.95 11.33
CA HIS A 70 14.17 -15.01 12.68
C HIS A 70 13.62 -13.64 13.11
N THR A 71 12.62 -13.66 13.98
CA THR A 71 12.15 -12.45 14.65
C THR A 71 13.20 -11.95 15.65
N LYS A 72 13.25 -10.66 15.92
CA LYS A 72 14.21 -10.07 16.85
C LYS A 72 14.09 -10.62 18.27
N ASP A 73 12.87 -10.90 18.70
CA ASP A 73 12.59 -11.56 19.98
C ASP A 73 12.94 -13.06 20.00
N LYS A 74 13.41 -13.59 18.85
CA LYS A 74 13.77 -15.01 18.64
C LYS A 74 12.63 -16.00 18.91
N SER A 75 11.39 -15.54 18.96
CA SER A 75 10.22 -16.39 19.14
C SER A 75 9.93 -17.26 17.92
N ARG A 76 10.35 -16.79 16.74
CA ARG A 76 10.17 -17.52 15.46
C ARG A 76 11.48 -17.61 14.70
N PHE A 77 11.78 -18.81 14.26
CA PHE A 77 12.95 -19.14 13.46
C PHE A 77 12.53 -19.93 12.23
N LEU A 78 13.01 -19.51 11.08
CA LEU A 78 12.75 -20.10 9.78
C LEU A 78 14.08 -20.46 9.11
N GLN A 79 14.17 -21.66 8.57
CA GLN A 79 15.26 -22.08 7.69
C GLN A 79 14.69 -22.82 6.48
N LEU A 80 15.11 -22.44 5.29
CA LEU A 80 14.73 -23.12 4.05
C LEU A 80 15.92 -23.17 3.08
N ARG A 81 15.93 -24.15 2.19
CA ARG A 81 16.86 -24.19 1.06
C ARG A 81 16.13 -23.86 -0.23
N VAL A 82 16.74 -22.98 -1.03
CA VAL A 82 16.21 -22.65 -2.35
C VAL A 82 16.15 -23.90 -3.24
N GLY A 83 15.01 -24.09 -3.90
CA GLY A 83 14.74 -25.28 -4.74
C GLY A 83 14.08 -26.45 -4.02
N GLU A 84 14.04 -26.46 -2.68
CA GLU A 84 13.41 -27.52 -1.91
C GLU A 84 11.97 -27.16 -1.49
N LYS A 85 11.11 -28.19 -1.39
CA LYS A 85 9.73 -28.07 -0.89
C LYS A 85 9.63 -28.30 0.62
N THR A 86 10.74 -28.22 1.33
CA THR A 86 10.80 -28.39 2.79
C THR A 86 11.47 -27.20 3.45
N ALA A 87 11.00 -26.85 4.63
CA ALA A 87 11.58 -25.82 5.48
C ALA A 87 11.55 -26.27 6.94
N LEU A 88 12.33 -25.62 7.79
CA LEU A 88 12.26 -25.77 9.24
C LEU A 88 11.65 -24.51 9.84
N VAL A 89 10.63 -24.67 10.66
CA VAL A 89 10.02 -23.59 11.46
C VAL A 89 10.14 -23.97 12.93
N ASN A 90 10.91 -23.20 13.70
CA ASN A 90 11.24 -23.50 15.10
C ASN A 90 11.75 -24.95 15.29
N GLY A 91 12.59 -25.40 14.36
CA GLY A 91 13.16 -26.75 14.36
C GLY A 91 12.22 -27.86 13.86
N LYS A 92 10.96 -27.58 13.56
CA LYS A 92 10.00 -28.54 13.00
C LYS A 92 9.98 -28.45 11.49
N GLN A 93 10.03 -29.59 10.82
CA GLN A 93 9.92 -29.65 9.36
C GLN A 93 8.48 -29.36 8.92
N VAL A 94 8.34 -28.49 7.91
CA VAL A 94 7.09 -28.17 7.24
C VAL A 94 7.24 -28.31 5.73
N MET A 95 6.14 -28.63 5.05
CA MET A 95 6.10 -28.73 3.59
C MET A 95 5.65 -27.42 2.97
N LEU A 96 6.27 -27.06 1.86
CA LEU A 96 5.90 -25.90 1.03
C LEU A 96 5.01 -26.36 -0.13
N ASP A 97 3.98 -25.61 -0.48
CA ASP A 97 3.14 -25.86 -1.65
C ASP A 97 3.99 -25.88 -2.95
N VAL A 98 4.90 -24.91 -3.04
CA VAL A 98 5.91 -24.77 -4.10
C VAL A 98 7.26 -24.42 -3.47
N PRO A 99 8.38 -24.77 -4.12
CA PRO A 99 9.70 -24.47 -3.55
C PRO A 99 9.96 -22.95 -3.51
N ALA A 100 10.79 -22.52 -2.55
CA ALA A 100 11.41 -21.20 -2.64
C ALA A 100 12.34 -21.16 -3.86
N VAL A 101 12.37 -20.02 -4.56
CA VAL A 101 13.19 -19.87 -5.78
C VAL A 101 14.08 -18.65 -5.69
N ASN A 102 15.22 -18.69 -6.37
CA ASN A 102 16.06 -17.52 -6.59
C ASN A 102 15.79 -16.97 -8.00
N ARG A 103 15.50 -15.67 -8.10
CA ARG A 103 15.42 -14.94 -9.37
C ARG A 103 16.20 -13.65 -9.25
N ASN A 104 17.13 -13.42 -10.16
CA ASN A 104 17.95 -12.20 -10.22
C ASN A 104 18.65 -11.88 -8.87
N GLY A 105 19.13 -12.91 -8.16
CA GLY A 105 19.80 -12.74 -6.86
C GLY A 105 18.86 -12.56 -5.66
N PHE A 106 17.54 -12.58 -5.87
CA PHE A 106 16.55 -12.44 -4.79
C PHE A 106 15.86 -13.77 -4.52
N THR A 107 15.65 -14.07 -3.24
CA THR A 107 14.90 -15.24 -2.81
C THR A 107 13.42 -14.91 -2.70
N TYR A 108 12.60 -15.67 -3.40
CA TYR A 108 11.15 -15.62 -3.35
C TYR A 108 10.62 -16.84 -2.60
N VAL A 109 9.70 -16.62 -1.68
CA VAL A 109 9.13 -17.64 -0.80
C VAL A 109 7.61 -17.67 -0.92
N PRO A 110 6.96 -18.86 -0.80
CA PRO A 110 5.51 -18.95 -0.87
C PRO A 110 4.85 -18.09 0.21
N LEU A 111 3.92 -17.23 -0.20
CA LEU A 111 3.31 -16.25 0.69
C LEU A 111 2.59 -16.89 1.89
N ARG A 112 1.83 -17.99 1.65
CA ARG A 112 1.16 -18.74 2.73
C ARG A 112 2.17 -19.23 3.77
N PHE A 113 3.26 -19.82 3.32
CA PHE A 113 4.30 -20.30 4.22
C PHE A 113 4.88 -19.18 5.10
N VAL A 114 5.13 -18.02 4.52
CA VAL A 114 5.63 -16.85 5.26
C VAL A 114 4.64 -16.43 6.35
N SER A 115 3.33 -16.43 6.05
CA SER A 115 2.32 -16.03 7.04
C SER A 115 2.27 -17.00 8.23
N GLU A 116 2.30 -18.30 7.96
CA GLU A 116 2.26 -19.34 8.99
C GLU A 116 3.55 -19.36 9.82
N ALA A 117 4.71 -19.25 9.15
CA ALA A 117 6.01 -19.32 9.80
C ALA A 117 6.35 -18.06 10.62
N LEU A 118 6.09 -16.88 10.09
CA LEU A 118 6.50 -15.62 10.69
C LEU A 118 5.33 -14.86 11.36
N GLY A 119 4.09 -15.29 11.14
CA GLY A 119 2.92 -14.65 11.76
C GLY A 119 2.57 -13.30 11.18
N VAL A 120 2.85 -13.09 9.88
CA VAL A 120 2.37 -11.92 9.17
C VAL A 120 0.90 -12.08 8.80
N TYR A 121 0.17 -10.99 8.79
CA TYR A 121 -1.21 -10.96 8.38
C TYR A 121 -1.31 -10.81 6.86
N ILE A 122 -2.16 -11.61 6.21
CA ILE A 122 -2.32 -11.56 4.75
C ILE A 122 -3.79 -11.44 4.39
N VAL A 123 -4.09 -10.50 3.50
CA VAL A 123 -5.38 -10.36 2.83
C VAL A 123 -5.15 -10.47 1.32
N ASN A 124 -6.00 -11.24 0.66
CA ASN A 124 -6.00 -11.38 -0.79
C ASN A 124 -7.29 -10.78 -1.37
N ASP A 125 -7.18 -9.62 -1.99
CA ASP A 125 -8.24 -9.03 -2.80
C ASP A 125 -8.14 -9.57 -4.23
N ALA A 126 -8.88 -10.63 -4.50
CA ALA A 126 -8.88 -11.28 -5.81
C ALA A 126 -9.55 -10.40 -6.89
N LYS A 127 -10.49 -9.53 -6.51
CA LYS A 127 -11.21 -8.65 -7.44
C LYS A 127 -10.29 -7.60 -8.04
N GLU A 128 -9.55 -6.92 -7.20
CA GLU A 128 -8.63 -5.86 -7.61
C GLU A 128 -7.19 -6.39 -7.81
N LYS A 129 -7.00 -7.71 -7.68
CA LYS A 129 -5.69 -8.39 -7.81
C LYS A 129 -4.62 -7.80 -6.91
N ARG A 130 -4.97 -7.59 -5.64
CA ARG A 130 -4.08 -7.06 -4.61
C ARG A 130 -3.77 -8.12 -3.56
N VAL A 131 -2.52 -8.14 -3.11
CA VAL A 131 -2.10 -8.91 -1.93
C VAL A 131 -1.60 -7.92 -0.90
N ILE A 132 -2.23 -7.90 0.26
CA ILE A 132 -1.86 -7.02 1.37
C ILE A 132 -1.20 -7.87 2.45
N VAL A 133 0.01 -7.50 2.83
CA VAL A 133 0.78 -8.14 3.89
C VAL A 133 1.01 -7.12 4.99
N ARG A 134 0.69 -7.48 6.23
CA ARG A 134 0.99 -6.66 7.40
C ARG A 134 1.94 -7.41 8.31
N THR A 135 3.09 -6.81 8.59
CA THR A 135 3.97 -7.21 9.70
C THR A 135 3.27 -6.91 11.03
N PRO A 136 3.75 -7.38 12.18
CA PRO A 136 3.15 -7.00 13.47
C PRO A 136 3.03 -5.50 13.66
N ALA A 137 4.06 -4.72 13.32
CA ALA A 137 3.99 -3.25 13.37
C ALA A 137 2.98 -2.68 12.35
N GLY A 138 2.89 -3.25 11.15
CA GLY A 138 1.88 -2.85 10.16
C GLY A 138 0.47 -3.17 10.59
N GLN A 139 0.26 -4.25 11.33
CA GLN A 139 -1.06 -4.58 11.91
C GLN A 139 -1.42 -3.62 13.05
N GLU A 140 -0.45 -3.23 13.88
CA GLU A 140 -0.66 -2.20 14.90
C GLU A 140 -1.01 -0.84 14.28
N ALA A 141 -0.28 -0.43 13.23
CA ALA A 141 -0.61 0.79 12.48
C ALA A 141 -2.01 0.71 11.85
N TYR A 142 -2.41 -0.44 11.30
CA TYR A 142 -3.76 -0.65 10.79
C TYR A 142 -4.83 -0.52 11.89
N ASN A 143 -4.60 -1.10 13.07
CA ASN A 143 -5.52 -0.97 14.20
C ASN A 143 -5.61 0.50 14.67
N THR A 144 -4.49 1.21 14.71
CA THR A 144 -4.45 2.66 15.02
C THR A 144 -5.21 3.47 13.97
N LEU A 145 -5.02 3.15 12.68
CA LEU A 145 -5.79 3.76 11.59
C LEU A 145 -7.30 3.59 11.80
N LEU A 146 -7.75 2.40 12.17
CA LEU A 146 -9.19 2.11 12.31
C LEU A 146 -9.80 2.70 13.58
N SER A 147 -9.13 2.64 14.70
CA SER A 147 -9.73 2.95 16.01
C SER A 147 -8.85 3.70 17.02
N GLY A 148 -7.59 3.99 16.67
CA GLY A 148 -6.66 4.68 17.57
C GLY A 148 -6.84 6.20 17.64
N ASP A 149 -5.80 6.88 18.13
CA ASP A 149 -5.75 8.35 18.21
C ASP A 149 -6.03 9.00 16.84
N LEU A 150 -6.80 10.09 16.84
CA LEU A 150 -7.28 10.71 15.60
C LEU A 150 -6.14 11.32 14.76
N ALA A 151 -5.22 12.03 15.41
CA ALA A 151 -4.11 12.67 14.69
C ALA A 151 -3.15 11.61 14.15
N GLU A 152 -2.86 10.55 14.91
CA GLU A 152 -2.04 9.44 14.47
C GLU A 152 -2.70 8.66 13.32
N ALA A 153 -3.99 8.39 13.42
CA ALA A 153 -4.75 7.74 12.34
C ALA A 153 -4.70 8.54 11.03
N ARG A 154 -4.80 9.88 11.10
CA ARG A 154 -4.64 10.77 9.93
C ARG A 154 -3.21 10.72 9.37
N ARG A 155 -2.18 10.73 10.23
CA ARG A 155 -0.77 10.57 9.80
C ARG A 155 -0.57 9.26 9.06
N ILE A 156 -1.12 8.17 9.57
CA ILE A 156 -1.08 6.88 8.88
C ILE A 156 -1.81 6.99 7.53
N ALA A 157 -3.04 7.50 7.53
CA ALA A 157 -3.89 7.57 6.34
C ALA A 157 -3.22 8.28 5.14
N ILE A 158 -2.58 9.43 5.38
CA ILE A 158 -1.95 10.21 4.29
C ILE A 158 -0.66 9.58 3.74
N ASN A 159 -0.01 8.70 4.52
CA ASN A 159 1.24 8.03 4.15
C ASN A 159 1.03 6.66 3.48
N LEU A 160 -0.21 6.14 3.42
CA LEU A 160 -0.52 4.90 2.71
C LEU A 160 -0.49 5.12 1.20
N THR A 161 -0.15 4.07 0.46
CA THR A 161 -0.25 4.08 -1.01
C THR A 161 -1.71 4.24 -1.43
N ARG A 162 -2.00 5.31 -2.13
CA ARG A 162 -3.31 5.58 -2.72
C ARG A 162 -3.58 4.66 -3.88
N VAL A 163 -4.77 4.11 -3.97
CA VAL A 163 -5.17 3.15 -4.99
C VAL A 163 -6.45 3.60 -5.70
N THR A 164 -6.68 3.02 -6.87
CA THR A 164 -7.94 3.17 -7.60
C THR A 164 -8.50 1.79 -7.87
N ASP A 165 -9.79 1.59 -7.62
CA ASP A 165 -10.48 0.36 -8.00
C ASP A 165 -10.83 0.43 -9.49
N GLY A 166 -10.54 -0.65 -10.23
CA GLY A 166 -10.77 -0.70 -11.68
C GLY A 166 -9.83 0.21 -12.47
N THR A 167 -10.37 0.86 -13.51
CA THR A 167 -9.60 1.74 -14.39
C THR A 167 -9.43 3.12 -13.77
N PRO A 168 -8.19 3.62 -13.61
CA PRO A 168 -7.96 4.96 -13.07
C PRO A 168 -8.54 6.04 -14.00
N PRO A 169 -9.02 7.17 -13.45
CA PRO A 169 -9.46 8.30 -14.26
C PRO A 169 -8.29 8.91 -15.03
N SER A 170 -8.60 9.41 -16.23
CA SER A 170 -7.65 10.17 -17.06
C SER A 170 -7.61 11.64 -16.61
N ILE A 171 -7.29 11.87 -15.34
CA ILE A 171 -7.08 13.22 -14.80
C ILE A 171 -5.60 13.34 -14.48
N GLY A 172 -4.91 14.21 -15.21
CA GLY A 172 -3.48 14.44 -15.03
C GLY A 172 -3.17 15.89 -14.74
N SER A 173 -2.16 16.14 -13.92
CA SER A 173 -1.53 17.46 -13.83
C SER A 173 -0.26 17.45 -14.68
N ASP A 174 -0.16 18.37 -15.66
CA ASP A 174 1.07 18.60 -16.41
C ASP A 174 1.92 19.70 -15.73
N VAL A 175 1.62 20.01 -14.48
CA VAL A 175 2.28 21.10 -13.76
C VAL A 175 3.52 20.52 -13.06
N GLU A 176 4.67 20.96 -13.50
CA GLU A 176 5.95 20.71 -12.83
C GLU A 176 6.25 21.90 -11.91
N GLY A 177 6.80 21.64 -10.74
CA GLY A 177 7.25 22.68 -9.82
C GLY A 177 7.09 22.31 -8.34
N TRP A 178 7.41 23.28 -7.50
CA TRP A 178 7.31 23.18 -6.03
C TRP A 178 5.87 23.44 -5.59
N HIS A 179 5.31 22.61 -4.73
CA HIS A 179 3.90 22.67 -4.42
C HIS A 179 3.65 22.58 -2.92
N SER A 180 2.62 23.28 -2.48
CA SER A 180 1.95 22.97 -1.24
C SER A 180 1.01 21.77 -1.42
N THR A 181 0.87 20.97 -0.39
CA THR A 181 -0.11 19.89 -0.33
C THR A 181 -1.08 20.18 0.80
N THR A 182 -2.37 20.22 0.50
CA THR A 182 -3.40 20.39 1.52
C THR A 182 -4.21 19.10 1.70
N TYR A 183 -4.18 18.55 2.92
CA TYR A 183 -5.06 17.46 3.33
C TYR A 183 -6.27 18.04 4.06
N THR A 184 -7.47 17.64 3.69
CA THR A 184 -8.70 18.05 4.39
C THR A 184 -9.49 16.82 4.82
N PHE A 185 -9.84 16.76 6.10
CA PHE A 185 -10.64 15.69 6.71
C PHE A 185 -11.96 16.27 7.21
N PRO A 186 -13.10 15.53 7.13
CA PRO A 186 -14.27 15.89 7.93
C PRO A 186 -13.90 15.91 9.40
N GLU A 187 -14.49 16.84 10.17
CA GLU A 187 -14.21 16.94 11.61
C GLU A 187 -14.46 15.61 12.31
N GLY A 188 -13.52 15.18 13.16
CA GLY A 188 -13.57 13.91 13.88
C GLY A 188 -13.27 12.66 13.07
N GLN A 189 -12.86 12.77 11.80
CA GLN A 189 -12.64 11.62 10.93
C GLN A 189 -11.19 11.51 10.46
N ALA A 190 -10.76 10.26 10.23
CA ALA A 190 -9.45 9.90 9.67
C ALA A 190 -9.57 8.99 8.44
N LEU A 191 -10.72 8.31 8.25
CA LEU A 191 -10.88 7.27 7.24
C LEU A 191 -11.36 7.78 5.88
N ARG A 192 -11.57 9.08 5.74
CA ARG A 192 -11.83 9.74 4.45
C ARG A 192 -11.25 11.14 4.44
N PHE A 193 -10.68 11.53 3.31
CA PHE A 193 -10.00 12.82 3.18
C PHE A 193 -9.85 13.25 1.73
N THR A 194 -9.64 14.54 1.52
CA THR A 194 -9.17 15.06 0.25
C THR A 194 -7.70 15.43 0.31
N VAL A 195 -7.05 15.35 -0.85
CA VAL A 195 -5.72 15.90 -1.10
C VAL A 195 -5.82 16.89 -2.22
N GLU A 196 -5.39 18.12 -1.97
CA GLU A 196 -5.24 19.16 -2.98
C GLU A 196 -3.75 19.37 -3.24
N MET A 197 -3.36 19.26 -4.49
CA MET A 197 -1.99 19.45 -4.96
C MET A 197 -2.00 19.85 -6.43
N LEU A 198 -1.22 20.86 -6.81
CA LEU A 198 -1.12 21.29 -8.21
C LEU A 198 -2.44 21.71 -8.86
N GLY A 199 -3.35 22.30 -8.08
CA GLY A 199 -4.68 22.70 -8.56
C GLY A 199 -5.65 21.53 -8.77
N ALA A 200 -5.22 20.31 -8.57
CA ALA A 200 -6.09 19.14 -8.57
C ALA A 200 -6.50 18.77 -7.15
N THR A 201 -7.74 18.37 -6.96
CA THR A 201 -8.25 17.84 -5.69
C THR A 201 -8.70 16.40 -5.90
N SER A 202 -8.27 15.51 -5.04
CA SER A 202 -8.65 14.09 -5.07
C SER A 202 -9.22 13.67 -3.71
N TYR A 203 -10.30 12.89 -3.72
CA TYR A 203 -10.97 12.37 -2.53
C TYR A 203 -10.76 10.88 -2.40
N TYR A 204 -10.42 10.46 -1.19
CA TYR A 204 -10.12 9.07 -0.84
C TYR A 204 -10.96 8.59 0.34
N GLU A 205 -11.35 7.32 0.29
CA GLU A 205 -11.98 6.59 1.40
C GLU A 205 -11.18 5.33 1.71
N MET A 206 -10.98 5.04 3.00
CA MET A 206 -10.37 3.77 3.43
C MET A 206 -11.29 2.61 3.13
N ASN A 207 -10.78 1.62 2.39
CA ASN A 207 -11.44 0.35 2.20
C ASN A 207 -11.22 -0.60 3.39
N GLU A 208 -11.74 -1.82 3.29
CA GLU A 208 -11.61 -2.83 4.34
C GLU A 208 -10.17 -3.36 4.49
N GLU A 209 -9.38 -3.29 3.41
CA GLU A 209 -7.97 -3.66 3.43
C GLU A 209 -7.08 -2.55 4.06
N GLY A 210 -7.65 -1.40 4.40
CA GLY A 210 -6.91 -0.26 4.96
C GLY A 210 -6.07 0.49 3.93
N LEU A 211 -6.54 0.55 2.68
CA LEU A 211 -5.93 1.36 1.64
C LEU A 211 -6.86 2.53 1.25
N PRO A 212 -6.33 3.74 1.04
CA PRO A 212 -7.12 4.88 0.58
C PRO A 212 -7.45 4.73 -0.91
N VAL A 213 -8.74 4.50 -1.20
CA VAL A 213 -9.26 4.30 -2.56
C VAL A 213 -9.79 5.62 -3.10
N LEU A 214 -9.37 6.00 -4.30
CA LEU A 214 -9.87 7.17 -5.00
C LEU A 214 -11.37 7.02 -5.29
N ARG A 215 -12.17 8.02 -4.88
CA ARG A 215 -13.62 8.07 -5.10
C ARG A 215 -14.06 9.26 -5.95
N TRP A 216 -13.26 10.31 -5.95
CA TRP A 216 -13.51 11.50 -6.76
C TRP A 216 -12.20 12.24 -7.01
N SER A 217 -12.11 12.88 -8.17
CA SER A 217 -11.02 13.81 -8.48
C SER A 217 -11.51 14.90 -9.42
N ALA A 218 -11.00 16.12 -9.23
CA ALA A 218 -11.27 17.24 -10.09
C ALA A 218 -10.02 18.08 -10.33
N TYR A 219 -9.91 18.60 -11.56
CA TYR A 219 -8.92 19.58 -11.96
C TYR A 219 -9.66 20.76 -12.63
N PRO A 220 -10.09 21.75 -11.85
CA PRO A 220 -10.98 22.82 -12.33
C PRO A 220 -10.42 23.59 -13.51
N ASP A 221 -9.13 23.92 -13.51
CA ASP A 221 -8.48 24.69 -14.59
C ASP A 221 -8.52 23.96 -15.95
N LYS A 222 -8.58 22.61 -15.93
CA LYS A 222 -8.73 21.78 -17.13
C LYS A 222 -10.16 21.30 -17.36
N GLN A 223 -11.12 21.73 -16.53
CA GLN A 223 -12.51 21.28 -16.59
C GLN A 223 -12.66 19.75 -16.57
N GLN A 224 -11.80 19.07 -15.81
CA GLN A 224 -11.81 17.62 -15.66
C GLN A 224 -12.38 17.26 -14.28
N GLU A 225 -13.31 16.32 -14.28
CA GLU A 225 -13.91 15.79 -13.06
C GLU A 225 -14.27 14.31 -13.25
N TRP A 226 -14.09 13.53 -12.19
CA TRP A 226 -14.42 12.11 -12.17
C TRP A 226 -14.96 11.72 -10.79
N GLY A 227 -15.98 10.85 -10.77
CA GLY A 227 -16.59 10.35 -9.55
C GLY A 227 -17.62 11.32 -8.96
N LYS A 228 -17.99 11.08 -7.70
CA LYS A 228 -18.96 11.92 -6.98
C LYS A 228 -18.23 12.79 -5.96
N LYS A 229 -18.37 14.10 -6.10
CA LYS A 229 -17.79 15.07 -5.16
C LYS A 229 -18.25 14.80 -3.73
N PRO A 230 -17.33 14.74 -2.74
CA PRO A 230 -17.69 14.49 -1.35
C PRO A 230 -18.33 15.73 -0.71
N GLU A 231 -19.14 15.48 0.31
CA GLU A 231 -19.65 16.49 1.23
C GLU A 231 -19.06 16.25 2.62
N PHE A 232 -18.35 17.22 3.16
CA PHE A 232 -17.66 17.06 4.44
C PHE A 232 -18.39 17.72 5.61
N GLY A 233 -19.19 18.77 5.36
CA GLY A 233 -19.67 19.63 6.44
C GLY A 233 -18.49 20.39 7.09
N ALA A 234 -18.50 20.49 8.42
CA ALA A 234 -17.34 21.01 9.15
C ALA A 234 -16.12 20.11 8.92
N SER A 235 -14.94 20.71 8.78
CA SER A 235 -13.73 20.00 8.40
C SER A 235 -12.49 20.61 9.05
N VAL A 236 -11.40 19.85 9.02
CA VAL A 236 -10.06 20.29 9.42
C VAL A 236 -9.11 20.16 8.24
N TYR A 237 -8.14 21.07 8.14
CA TYR A 237 -7.16 21.05 7.06
C TYR A 237 -5.74 21.16 7.59
N PHE A 238 -4.80 20.64 6.80
CA PHE A 238 -3.37 20.66 7.04
C PHE A 238 -2.68 20.97 5.71
N ALA A 239 -2.14 22.15 5.59
CA ALA A 239 -1.46 22.65 4.40
C ALA A 239 0.04 22.71 4.66
N ASP A 240 0.78 21.86 3.96
CA ASP A 240 2.23 21.73 4.03
C ASP A 240 2.86 22.53 2.90
N GLU A 241 3.61 23.58 3.23
CA GLU A 241 4.37 24.39 2.29
C GLU A 241 5.81 23.87 2.20
N PHE A 242 6.08 23.03 1.20
CA PHE A 242 7.37 22.36 1.01
C PHE A 242 8.58 23.30 1.03
N MET A 243 8.50 24.50 0.45
CA MET A 243 9.62 25.44 0.39
C MET A 243 9.70 26.42 1.57
N GLY A 244 8.59 26.60 2.27
CA GLY A 244 8.51 27.53 3.38
C GLY A 244 8.85 26.91 4.72
N GLY A 245 8.96 25.58 4.80
CA GLY A 245 9.10 24.86 6.07
C GLY A 245 7.97 25.24 7.05
N LEU A 246 6.77 25.43 6.51
CA LEU A 246 5.59 25.90 7.23
C LEU A 246 4.44 24.93 7.07
N LEU A 247 3.90 24.47 8.19
CA LEU A 247 2.60 23.80 8.25
C LEU A 247 1.55 24.81 8.75
N GLU A 248 0.56 25.10 7.91
CA GLU A 248 -0.67 25.77 8.34
C GLU A 248 -1.77 24.72 8.51
N TYR A 249 -2.50 24.77 9.63
CA TYR A 249 -3.61 23.86 9.88
C TYR A 249 -4.75 24.56 10.62
N GLY A 250 -5.96 24.01 10.52
CA GLY A 250 -7.09 24.69 11.14
C GLY A 250 -8.43 24.01 10.93
N LYS A 251 -9.48 24.75 11.34
CA LYS A 251 -10.88 24.32 11.22
C LYS A 251 -11.59 25.16 10.17
N ARG A 252 -12.49 24.51 9.41
CA ARG A 252 -13.43 25.13 8.48
C ARG A 252 -14.87 24.77 8.87
N ASP A 253 -15.77 25.72 8.73
CA ASP A 253 -17.22 25.49 8.87
C ASP A 253 -17.78 24.68 7.70
N ALA A 254 -19.09 24.39 7.73
CA ALA A 254 -19.78 23.64 6.68
C ALA A 254 -19.82 24.38 5.33
N ALA A 255 -19.58 25.67 5.30
CA ALA A 255 -19.45 26.48 4.08
C ALA A 255 -18.01 26.51 3.54
N GLY A 256 -17.07 25.82 4.22
CA GLY A 256 -15.65 25.78 3.85
C GLY A 256 -14.85 27.00 4.29
N LYS A 257 -15.45 27.92 5.06
CA LYS A 257 -14.76 29.10 5.58
C LYS A 257 -13.90 28.74 6.78
N THR A 258 -12.63 29.16 6.79
CA THR A 258 -11.73 28.98 7.93
C THR A 258 -12.25 29.77 9.12
N VAL A 259 -12.49 29.07 10.23
CA VAL A 259 -12.98 29.63 11.50
C VAL A 259 -11.88 29.70 12.56
N GLN A 260 -10.87 28.88 12.41
CA GLN A 260 -9.69 28.85 13.28
C GLN A 260 -8.48 28.28 12.53
N ASN A 261 -7.30 28.86 12.73
CA ASN A 261 -6.06 28.31 12.15
C ASN A 261 -4.85 28.56 13.05
N TRP A 262 -3.82 27.73 12.82
CA TRP A 262 -2.52 27.79 13.48
C TRP A 262 -1.43 27.60 12.44
N ARG A 263 -0.21 28.02 12.80
CA ARG A 263 1.00 27.86 11.98
C ARG A 263 2.13 27.33 12.83
N ILE A 264 2.89 26.39 12.30
CA ILE A 264 4.11 25.87 12.93
C ILE A 264 5.20 25.80 11.87
N TYR A 265 6.41 26.26 12.22
CA TYR A 265 7.56 26.16 11.36
C TYR A 265 8.34 24.87 11.63
N ASP A 266 9.13 24.39 10.67
CA ASP A 266 9.93 23.17 10.80
C ASP A 266 10.88 23.21 12.00
N THR A 267 11.42 24.38 12.36
CA THR A 267 12.23 24.57 13.56
C THR A 267 11.52 24.20 14.86
N ASP A 268 10.21 24.36 14.87
CA ASP A 268 9.33 24.10 16.02
C ASP A 268 8.59 22.77 15.87
N ASN A 269 8.83 22.05 14.78
CA ASN A 269 8.26 20.75 14.45
C ASN A 269 9.37 19.70 14.21
N PRO A 270 10.16 19.34 15.26
CA PRO A 270 11.32 18.48 15.11
C PRO A 270 11.01 17.06 14.63
N GLN A 271 9.74 16.66 14.67
CA GLN A 271 9.26 15.36 14.19
C GLN A 271 8.80 15.40 12.73
N GLY A 272 8.75 16.62 12.12
CA GLY A 272 8.30 16.79 10.73
C GLY A 272 6.86 16.34 10.49
N TRP A 273 5.98 16.50 11.48
CA TRP A 273 4.60 16.08 11.34
C TRP A 273 3.82 17.04 10.45
N ASN A 274 3.20 16.52 9.42
CA ASN A 274 2.25 17.25 8.57
C ASN A 274 0.79 17.09 9.00
N ILE A 275 0.51 16.43 10.13
CA ILE A 275 -0.79 16.37 10.81
C ILE A 275 -0.58 16.67 12.29
N MET A 276 -1.24 17.70 12.80
CA MET A 276 -1.21 18.11 14.20
C MET A 276 -2.51 17.74 14.90
N PRO A 277 -2.47 17.42 16.21
CA PRO A 277 -3.68 17.30 17.01
C PRO A 277 -4.47 18.62 17.01
N ILE A 278 -5.78 18.54 16.98
CA ILE A 278 -6.68 19.71 17.08
C ILE A 278 -7.44 19.62 18.38
N ASP A 279 -7.28 20.63 19.23
CA ASP A 279 -7.86 20.67 20.54
C ASP A 279 -9.40 20.54 20.52
N GLY A 280 -9.92 19.68 21.38
CA GLY A 280 -11.35 19.43 21.54
C GLY A 280 -11.97 18.58 20.44
N GLU A 281 -11.22 18.18 19.41
CA GLU A 281 -11.73 17.27 18.38
C GLU A 281 -11.86 15.84 18.93
N LYS A 282 -12.98 15.19 18.61
CA LYS A 282 -13.25 13.80 19.02
C LYS A 282 -13.42 12.92 17.80
N ARG A 283 -12.86 11.74 17.84
CA ARG A 283 -13.00 10.76 16.77
C ARG A 283 -14.43 10.23 16.69
N VAL A 284 -15.00 10.18 15.48
CA VAL A 284 -16.39 9.72 15.21
C VAL A 284 -16.48 8.60 14.17
N ASP A 285 -15.39 8.25 13.51
CA ASP A 285 -15.36 7.25 12.42
C ASP A 285 -14.60 5.96 12.78
N ALA A 286 -14.33 5.74 14.08
CA ALA A 286 -13.66 4.53 14.53
C ALA A 286 -14.43 3.27 14.12
N ARG A 287 -13.69 2.27 13.59
CA ARG A 287 -14.20 0.95 13.23
C ARG A 287 -13.64 -0.09 14.20
N PRO A 288 -14.42 -1.12 14.58
CA PRO A 288 -13.95 -2.19 15.48
C PRO A 288 -12.85 -3.05 14.85
#